data_0af13e73c11d107b62c4fd688a39f824
#
_entry.id   0af13e73c11d107b62c4fd688a39f824
#
_cell.length_a   1.000
_cell.length_b   1.000
_cell.length_c   1.000
_cell.angle_alpha   90.00
_cell.angle_beta   90.00
_cell.angle_gamma   90.00
#
_symmetry.space_group_name_H-M   'P 1'
#
loop_
_entity.id
_entity.type
_entity.pdbx_description
1 polymer ?
#
loop_
_entity_poly.entity_id
_entity_poly.type
_entity_poly.pdbx_seq_one_letter_code
_entity_poly.pdbx_strand_id
1 'polypeptide(L)'
;MKKILISTGGSGGHVVPALNLYQHLKNDFDVKIYTDVRGAKYIPKDIKKNIFEVRKLPEKKYLLPLKIIFIFFSFIKSLVHLTRNKFDIIISTGGYMSLPIVLAAKIFNIKIYLIEPNSIIGRSNKFLLKFSNNILCYDKNLLINNKNFNLETKNISNNKKIIIEPLLNKCFYSHKNSGREIKKTLKILIIGGSQASLFFSKKLKNEIIDLASKYHIEVTQQLSSEYDIVDYKKEYDKKNIKNNLFFFENNFLCKENNFDIAITRAGASTLAELAHLGIPFISIPFPYATDNHQFLNTKRYLDLNCCWILEEKNFNSGDIYEIVNQIMMNRNQYLEKKNNLMKLSENETWENLNRKLIKYLNDN
;
A
#
# COMPACT_ATOMS: atom_id res chain seq x y z
N MET A 1 2.70 -28.81 -10.53
CA MET A 1 2.38 -27.47 -10.01
C MET A 1 3.67 -26.64 -10.02
N LYS A 2 3.72 -25.46 -10.69
CA LYS A 2 4.91 -24.60 -10.67
C LYS A 2 5.17 -24.12 -9.25
N LYS A 3 6.45 -24.00 -8.88
CA LYS A 3 6.89 -23.51 -7.57
C LYS A 3 7.26 -22.02 -7.66
N ILE A 4 6.59 -21.21 -6.88
CA ILE A 4 6.79 -19.77 -6.83
C ILE A 4 7.40 -19.35 -5.50
N LEU A 5 8.45 -18.54 -5.56
CA LEU A 5 9.01 -17.86 -4.40
C LEU A 5 8.60 -16.38 -4.45
N ILE A 6 7.88 -15.91 -3.44
CA ILE A 6 7.59 -14.50 -3.22
C ILE A 6 8.63 -13.94 -2.27
N SER A 7 9.45 -13.01 -2.74
CA SER A 7 10.45 -12.31 -1.93
C SER A 7 9.96 -10.93 -1.53
N THR A 8 9.87 -10.71 -0.22
CA THR A 8 9.36 -9.47 0.37
C THR A 8 10.06 -9.16 1.67
N GLY A 9 9.97 -7.94 2.17
CA GLY A 9 10.50 -7.61 3.50
C GLY A 9 10.54 -6.12 3.80
N GLY A 10 10.96 -5.82 5.03
CA GLY A 10 11.05 -4.45 5.52
C GLY A 10 9.73 -3.95 6.12
N SER A 11 9.00 -3.12 5.40
CA SER A 11 7.76 -2.49 5.87
C SER A 11 6.50 -3.16 5.31
N GLY A 12 5.35 -2.84 5.91
CA GLY A 12 4.03 -3.28 5.41
C GLY A 12 3.77 -2.91 3.95
N GLY A 13 4.36 -1.82 3.45
CA GLY A 13 4.23 -1.41 2.05
C GLY A 13 4.73 -2.43 1.02
N HIS A 14 5.67 -3.32 1.41
CA HIS A 14 6.11 -4.43 0.57
C HIS A 14 5.42 -5.74 0.96
N VAL A 15 5.18 -5.96 2.25
CA VAL A 15 4.66 -7.24 2.76
C VAL A 15 3.18 -7.41 2.44
N VAL A 16 2.35 -6.35 2.53
CA VAL A 16 0.92 -6.43 2.23
C VAL A 16 0.66 -6.84 0.78
N PRO A 17 1.29 -6.23 -0.25
CA PRO A 17 1.17 -6.72 -1.63
C PRO A 17 1.63 -8.17 -1.81
N ALA A 18 2.67 -8.61 -1.09
CA ALA A 18 3.14 -9.99 -1.14
C ALA A 18 2.15 -10.98 -0.54
N LEU A 19 1.50 -10.61 0.57
CA LEU A 19 0.44 -11.41 1.19
C LEU A 19 -0.79 -11.53 0.30
N ASN A 20 -1.19 -10.42 -0.31
CA ASN A 20 -2.31 -10.41 -1.23
C ASN A 20 -2.00 -11.29 -2.45
N LEU A 21 -0.79 -11.15 -3.04
CA LEU A 21 -0.35 -12.02 -4.12
C LEU A 21 -0.36 -13.50 -3.72
N TYR A 22 0.15 -13.83 -2.52
CA TYR A 22 0.11 -15.20 -2.00
C TYR A 22 -1.32 -15.75 -1.97
N GLN A 23 -2.29 -14.95 -1.51
CA GLN A 23 -3.69 -15.36 -1.47
C GLN A 23 -4.26 -15.64 -2.87
N HIS A 24 -3.86 -14.84 -3.86
CA HIS A 24 -4.27 -15.02 -5.26
C HIS A 24 -3.68 -16.28 -5.90
N LEU A 25 -2.47 -16.70 -5.51
CA LEU A 25 -1.71 -17.75 -6.22
C LEU A 25 -1.71 -19.11 -5.51
N LYS A 26 -1.98 -19.18 -4.20
CA LYS A 26 -1.78 -20.38 -3.37
C LYS A 26 -2.59 -21.61 -3.78
N ASN A 27 -3.68 -21.44 -4.52
CA ASN A 27 -4.53 -22.55 -4.96
C ASN A 27 -4.03 -23.19 -6.27
N ASP A 28 -3.29 -22.43 -7.09
CA ASP A 28 -2.87 -22.84 -8.43
C ASP A 28 -1.36 -23.13 -8.51
N PHE A 29 -0.59 -22.69 -7.50
CA PHE A 29 0.86 -22.81 -7.45
C PHE A 29 1.35 -23.26 -6.05
N ASP A 30 2.51 -23.91 -5.99
CA ASP A 30 3.24 -24.12 -4.71
C ASP A 30 3.98 -22.83 -4.35
N VAL A 31 3.36 -22.01 -3.51
CA VAL A 31 3.86 -20.65 -3.19
C VAL A 31 4.55 -20.63 -1.84
N LYS A 32 5.80 -20.12 -1.81
CA LYS A 32 6.55 -19.88 -0.58
C LYS A 32 6.87 -18.40 -0.41
N ILE A 33 6.69 -17.87 0.81
CA ILE A 33 7.04 -16.48 1.16
C ILE A 33 8.38 -16.47 1.87
N TYR A 34 9.29 -15.63 1.38
CA TYR A 34 10.59 -15.34 1.97
C TYR A 34 10.65 -13.88 2.41
N THR A 35 11.00 -13.66 3.67
CA THR A 35 11.00 -12.33 4.28
C THR A 35 12.13 -12.16 5.29
N ASP A 36 12.43 -10.92 5.67
CA ASP A 36 13.30 -10.61 6.81
C ASP A 36 12.52 -10.59 8.14
N VAL A 37 13.24 -10.47 9.25
CA VAL A 37 12.66 -10.41 10.62
C VAL A 37 11.64 -9.25 10.76
N ARG A 38 11.86 -8.14 10.05
CA ARG A 38 10.96 -6.98 10.11
C ARG A 38 9.66 -7.25 9.35
N GLY A 39 9.76 -7.83 8.15
CA GLY A 39 8.61 -8.19 7.34
C GLY A 39 7.79 -9.32 7.98
N ALA A 40 8.45 -10.25 8.69
CA ALA A 40 7.79 -11.36 9.38
C ALA A 40 6.72 -10.93 10.39
N LYS A 41 6.85 -9.71 10.95
CA LYS A 41 5.87 -9.14 11.89
C LYS A 41 4.49 -8.88 11.26
N TYR A 42 4.46 -8.63 9.96
CA TYR A 42 3.22 -8.35 9.21
C TYR A 42 2.57 -9.61 8.64
N ILE A 43 3.28 -10.76 8.66
CA ILE A 43 2.78 -12.02 8.11
C ILE A 43 2.04 -12.80 9.19
N PRO A 44 0.77 -13.16 8.98
CA PRO A 44 -0.01 -13.97 9.91
C PRO A 44 0.70 -15.27 10.30
N LYS A 45 0.41 -15.78 11.52
CA LYS A 45 1.08 -16.96 12.08
C LYS A 45 0.74 -18.25 11.35
N ASP A 46 -0.43 -18.36 10.78
CA ASP A 46 -0.95 -19.47 9.98
C ASP A 46 -0.31 -19.60 8.60
N ILE A 47 0.32 -18.53 8.10
CA ILE A 47 1.03 -18.55 6.81
C ILE A 47 2.47 -19.00 7.04
N LYS A 48 2.85 -20.13 6.41
CA LYS A 48 4.24 -20.58 6.41
C LYS A 48 5.14 -19.57 5.71
N LYS A 49 6.14 -19.09 6.46
CA LYS A 49 7.12 -18.13 5.98
C LYS A 49 8.53 -18.61 6.27
N ASN A 50 9.44 -18.35 5.35
CA ASN A 50 10.86 -18.59 5.55
C ASN A 50 11.54 -17.27 5.88
N ILE A 51 12.15 -17.20 7.07
CA ILE A 51 12.92 -16.02 7.46
C ILE A 51 14.31 -16.15 6.85
N PHE A 52 14.60 -15.25 5.92
CA PHE A 52 15.90 -15.15 5.29
C PHE A 52 16.60 -13.92 5.87
N GLU A 53 17.56 -14.15 6.76
CA GLU A 53 18.28 -13.07 7.41
C GLU A 53 19.15 -12.32 6.41
N VAL A 54 18.64 -11.23 5.89
CA VAL A 54 19.44 -10.17 5.30
C VAL A 54 19.61 -9.09 6.35
N ARG A 55 20.83 -8.93 6.88
CA ARG A 55 21.11 -7.91 7.90
C ARG A 55 20.73 -6.53 7.37
N LYS A 56 20.11 -5.71 8.25
CA LYS A 56 19.81 -4.32 7.92
C LYS A 56 21.11 -3.64 7.48
N LEU A 57 21.09 -3.05 6.28
CA LEU A 57 22.26 -2.34 5.78
C LEU A 57 22.49 -1.10 6.64
N PRO A 58 23.71 -0.85 7.13
CA PRO A 58 24.02 0.34 7.91
C PRO A 58 23.66 1.62 7.12
N GLU A 59 23.09 2.61 7.77
CA GLU A 59 22.64 3.84 7.09
C GLU A 59 23.79 4.77 6.73
N LYS A 60 24.88 4.72 7.49
CA LYS A 60 26.05 5.61 7.34
C LYS A 60 26.84 5.28 6.09
N LYS A 61 27.21 6.31 5.30
CA LYS A 61 27.91 6.16 4.01
C LYS A 61 29.30 5.52 4.11
N TYR A 62 30.03 5.77 5.19
CA TYR A 62 31.38 5.19 5.39
C TYR A 62 31.36 3.67 5.64
N LEU A 63 30.19 3.09 5.96
CA LEU A 63 30.00 1.64 6.10
C LEU A 63 29.61 0.95 4.78
N LEU A 64 29.81 1.62 3.64
CA LEU A 64 29.53 1.05 2.32
C LEU A 64 30.24 -0.29 2.08
N PRO A 65 31.52 -0.49 2.44
CA PRO A 65 32.20 -1.78 2.27
C PRO A 65 31.50 -2.91 3.04
N LEU A 66 31.08 -2.66 4.29
CA LEU A 66 30.31 -3.65 5.07
C LEU A 66 28.96 -4.00 4.45
N LYS A 67 28.31 -3.04 3.80
CA LYS A 67 27.06 -3.30 3.05
C LYS A 67 27.30 -4.29 1.92
N ILE A 68 28.36 -4.09 1.17
CA ILE A 68 28.73 -4.97 0.04
C ILE A 68 29.00 -6.39 0.56
N ILE A 69 29.78 -6.52 1.64
CA ILE A 69 30.09 -7.82 2.26
C ILE A 69 28.80 -8.53 2.71
N PHE A 70 27.87 -7.84 3.39
CA PHE A 70 26.62 -8.44 3.81
C PHE A 70 25.71 -8.87 2.64
N ILE A 71 25.66 -8.06 1.58
CA ILE A 71 24.93 -8.42 0.37
C ILE A 71 25.58 -9.65 -0.27
N PHE A 72 26.90 -9.71 -0.34
CA PHE A 72 27.64 -10.84 -0.90
C PHE A 72 27.38 -12.14 -0.15
N PHE A 73 27.49 -12.15 1.19
CA PHE A 73 27.16 -13.34 1.98
C PHE A 73 25.68 -13.76 1.83
N SER A 74 24.77 -12.80 1.78
CA SER A 74 23.35 -13.08 1.53
C SER A 74 23.12 -13.64 0.13
N PHE A 75 23.89 -13.20 -0.85
CA PHE A 75 23.88 -13.72 -2.21
C PHE A 75 24.37 -15.18 -2.28
N ILE A 76 25.49 -15.52 -1.62
CA ILE A 76 25.98 -16.90 -1.53
C ILE A 76 24.94 -17.80 -0.84
N LYS A 77 24.34 -17.35 0.28
CA LYS A 77 23.25 -18.07 0.91
C LYS A 77 22.06 -18.28 -0.05
N SER A 78 21.74 -17.29 -0.87
CA SER A 78 20.67 -17.40 -1.86
C SER A 78 20.99 -18.41 -2.94
N LEU A 79 22.24 -18.47 -3.44
CA LEU A 79 22.69 -19.48 -4.40
C LEU A 79 22.51 -20.88 -3.82
N VAL A 80 23.09 -21.15 -2.65
CA VAL A 80 22.97 -22.45 -1.97
C VAL A 80 21.50 -22.81 -1.72
N HIS A 81 20.68 -21.83 -1.39
CA HIS A 81 19.25 -22.07 -1.14
C HIS A 81 18.51 -22.48 -2.43
N LEU A 82 18.75 -21.78 -3.54
CA LEU A 82 18.12 -22.07 -4.83
C LEU A 82 18.60 -23.38 -5.46
N THR A 83 19.83 -23.84 -5.18
CA THR A 83 20.26 -25.17 -5.61
C THR A 83 19.51 -26.29 -4.90
N ARG A 84 19.21 -26.09 -3.60
CA ARG A 84 18.48 -27.09 -2.78
C ARG A 84 16.97 -27.07 -3.01
N ASN A 85 16.42 -25.91 -3.35
CA ASN A 85 14.99 -25.69 -3.58
C ASN A 85 14.78 -25.16 -4.99
N LYS A 86 14.33 -26.03 -5.87
CA LYS A 86 14.03 -25.64 -7.26
C LYS A 86 12.74 -24.79 -7.30
N PHE A 87 12.85 -23.57 -7.80
CA PHE A 87 11.72 -22.67 -8.09
C PHE A 87 11.66 -22.39 -9.58
N ASP A 88 10.45 -22.32 -10.12
CA ASP A 88 10.21 -21.98 -11.51
C ASP A 88 10.14 -20.45 -11.70
N ILE A 89 9.62 -19.75 -10.69
CA ILE A 89 9.37 -18.32 -10.72
C ILE A 89 9.77 -17.68 -9.39
N ILE A 90 10.39 -16.51 -9.46
CA ILE A 90 10.60 -15.62 -8.31
C ILE A 90 9.85 -14.32 -8.56
N ILE A 91 9.03 -13.90 -7.58
CA ILE A 91 8.32 -12.64 -7.60
C ILE A 91 8.81 -11.77 -6.46
N SER A 92 9.31 -10.57 -6.76
CA SER A 92 9.77 -9.60 -5.77
C SER A 92 8.78 -8.45 -5.65
N THR A 93 8.36 -8.15 -4.42
CA THR A 93 7.57 -6.94 -4.11
C THR A 93 8.45 -5.76 -3.69
N GLY A 94 9.77 -5.87 -3.88
CA GLY A 94 10.75 -4.86 -3.51
C GLY A 94 11.35 -5.05 -2.13
N GLY A 95 12.02 -4.00 -1.64
CA GLY A 95 12.83 -4.06 -0.44
C GLY A 95 14.24 -4.61 -0.72
N TYR A 96 15.20 -4.18 0.10
CA TYR A 96 16.62 -4.55 -0.11
C TYR A 96 16.89 -6.06 0.09
N MET A 97 16.04 -6.76 0.86
CA MET A 97 16.21 -8.19 1.07
C MET A 97 15.94 -9.03 -0.19
N SER A 98 15.21 -8.48 -1.16
CA SER A 98 14.98 -9.15 -2.44
C SER A 98 16.21 -9.13 -3.37
N LEU A 99 17.17 -8.23 -3.16
CA LEU A 99 18.35 -8.10 -4.04
C LEU A 99 19.16 -9.40 -4.16
N PRO A 100 19.61 -10.04 -3.06
CA PRO A 100 20.46 -11.23 -3.16
C PRO A 100 19.76 -12.39 -3.87
N ILE A 101 18.50 -12.64 -3.55
CA ILE A 101 17.78 -13.80 -4.07
C ILE A 101 17.39 -13.62 -5.54
N VAL A 102 17.04 -12.41 -5.97
CA VAL A 102 16.73 -12.11 -7.37
C VAL A 102 17.99 -12.18 -8.24
N LEU A 103 19.14 -11.70 -7.73
CA LEU A 103 20.41 -11.83 -8.44
C LEU A 103 20.84 -13.29 -8.57
N ALA A 104 20.68 -14.10 -7.52
CA ALA A 104 20.94 -15.53 -7.57
C ALA A 104 20.01 -16.26 -8.56
N ALA A 105 18.73 -15.89 -8.60
CA ALA A 105 17.77 -16.44 -9.55
C ALA A 105 18.17 -16.21 -11.01
N LYS A 106 18.76 -15.05 -11.30
CA LYS A 106 19.24 -14.75 -12.65
C LYS A 106 20.35 -15.72 -13.12
N ILE A 107 21.23 -16.16 -12.21
CA ILE A 107 22.27 -17.16 -12.53
C ILE A 107 21.66 -18.49 -12.91
N PHE A 108 20.57 -18.89 -12.25
CA PHE A 108 19.86 -20.15 -12.52
C PHE A 108 18.83 -20.03 -13.65
N ASN A 109 18.76 -18.92 -14.36
CA ASN A 109 17.76 -18.64 -15.41
C ASN A 109 16.31 -18.83 -14.95
N ILE A 110 16.06 -18.63 -13.63
CA ILE A 110 14.71 -18.64 -13.07
C ILE A 110 13.95 -17.39 -13.55
N LYS A 111 12.67 -17.52 -13.92
CA LYS A 111 11.84 -16.40 -14.32
C LYS A 111 11.62 -15.42 -13.16
N ILE A 112 11.85 -14.13 -13.42
CA ILE A 112 11.81 -13.08 -12.40
C ILE A 112 10.75 -12.06 -12.75
N TYR A 113 9.80 -11.87 -11.84
CA TYR A 113 8.79 -10.81 -11.90
C TYR A 113 8.98 -9.83 -10.74
N LEU A 114 8.78 -8.55 -11.01
CA LEU A 114 8.73 -7.52 -9.98
C LEU A 114 7.28 -7.07 -9.82
N ILE A 115 6.91 -6.66 -8.62
CA ILE A 115 5.63 -5.99 -8.36
C ILE A 115 5.92 -4.60 -7.81
N GLU A 116 5.30 -3.59 -8.41
CA GLU A 116 5.38 -2.20 -7.98
C GLU A 116 3.98 -1.63 -7.78
N PRO A 117 3.54 -1.51 -6.53
CA PRO A 117 2.24 -0.91 -6.22
C PRO A 117 2.20 0.62 -6.34
N ASN A 118 3.35 1.29 -6.21
CA ASN A 118 3.44 2.73 -6.22
C ASN A 118 3.49 3.30 -7.65
N SER A 119 3.12 4.58 -7.79
CA SER A 119 3.22 5.31 -9.06
C SER A 119 4.66 5.68 -9.45
N ILE A 120 5.63 5.45 -8.56
CA ILE A 120 7.07 5.54 -8.86
C ILE A 120 7.77 4.26 -8.44
N ILE A 121 8.70 3.78 -9.28
CA ILE A 121 9.41 2.54 -9.00
C ILE A 121 10.32 2.69 -7.78
N GLY A 122 10.19 1.77 -6.81
CA GLY A 122 11.05 1.71 -5.64
C GLY A 122 12.51 1.40 -6.01
N ARG A 123 13.46 1.91 -5.21
CA ARG A 123 14.91 1.82 -5.51
C ARG A 123 15.40 0.39 -5.76
N SER A 124 14.93 -0.58 -5.00
CA SER A 124 15.28 -2.00 -5.20
C SER A 124 14.73 -2.52 -6.53
N ASN A 125 13.45 -2.28 -6.83
CA ASN A 125 12.83 -2.70 -8.08
C ASN A 125 13.48 -2.02 -9.28
N LYS A 126 13.86 -0.74 -9.17
CA LYS A 126 14.58 -0.01 -10.20
C LYS A 126 15.93 -0.68 -10.53
N PHE A 127 16.70 -1.08 -9.51
CA PHE A 127 17.95 -1.80 -9.72
C PHE A 127 17.71 -3.18 -10.35
N LEU A 128 16.68 -3.91 -9.86
CA LEU A 128 16.36 -5.26 -10.31
C LEU A 128 15.68 -5.32 -11.67
N LEU A 129 15.14 -4.20 -12.17
CA LEU A 129 14.41 -4.15 -13.44
C LEU A 129 15.22 -4.69 -14.62
N LYS A 130 16.54 -4.46 -14.64
CA LYS A 130 17.43 -4.96 -15.70
C LYS A 130 17.58 -6.49 -15.70
N PHE A 131 17.35 -7.13 -14.56
CA PHE A 131 17.47 -8.59 -14.38
C PHE A 131 16.13 -9.31 -14.47
N SER A 132 15.01 -8.58 -14.37
CA SER A 132 13.68 -9.15 -14.40
C SER A 132 13.17 -9.38 -15.83
N ASN A 133 12.27 -10.33 -15.97
CA ASN A 133 11.49 -10.53 -17.18
C ASN A 133 10.47 -9.41 -17.33
N ASN A 134 9.60 -9.23 -16.31
CA ASN A 134 8.55 -8.23 -16.33
C ASN A 134 8.41 -7.53 -14.98
N ILE A 135 7.75 -6.37 -14.99
CA ILE A 135 7.26 -5.67 -13.81
C ILE A 135 5.75 -5.52 -13.90
N LEU A 136 5.05 -6.05 -12.89
CA LEU A 136 3.61 -5.89 -12.71
C LEU A 136 3.39 -4.61 -11.89
N CYS A 137 2.59 -3.70 -12.38
CA CYS A 137 2.35 -2.41 -11.71
C CYS A 137 0.90 -1.99 -11.79
N TYR A 138 0.47 -1.19 -10.81
CA TYR A 138 -0.90 -0.68 -10.71
C TYR A 138 -1.10 0.60 -11.54
N ASP A 139 -0.02 1.31 -11.83
CA ASP A 139 -0.07 2.58 -12.55
C ASP A 139 0.47 2.42 -13.98
N LYS A 140 -0.37 2.74 -14.97
CA LYS A 140 0.04 2.78 -16.38
C LYS A 140 1.17 3.78 -16.63
N ASN A 141 1.23 4.84 -15.82
CA ASN A 141 2.21 5.92 -15.89
C ASN A 141 3.35 5.74 -14.88
N LEU A 142 3.71 4.49 -14.54
CA LEU A 142 4.79 4.21 -13.60
C LEU A 142 6.06 4.99 -13.93
N LEU A 143 6.51 5.82 -12.97
CA LEU A 143 7.69 6.67 -13.10
C LEU A 143 8.97 5.95 -12.67
N ILE A 144 10.09 6.20 -13.37
CA ILE A 144 11.40 5.59 -13.03
C ILE A 144 12.25 6.54 -12.18
N ASN A 145 12.17 7.83 -12.41
CA ASN A 145 12.96 8.86 -11.74
C ASN A 145 12.10 10.04 -11.32
N ASN A 146 12.35 10.53 -10.11
CA ASN A 146 11.93 11.84 -9.67
C ASN A 146 13.19 12.68 -9.42
N LYS A 147 13.79 13.25 -10.47
CA LYS A 147 14.85 14.25 -10.34
C LYS A 147 14.17 15.63 -10.36
N ASN A 148 14.15 16.28 -9.20
CA ASN A 148 13.84 17.69 -9.00
C ASN A 148 12.65 18.24 -9.82
N PHE A 149 11.44 17.66 -9.60
CA PHE A 149 10.17 18.10 -10.23
C PHE A 149 10.15 18.16 -11.78
N ASN A 150 11.25 17.91 -12.45
CA ASN A 150 11.29 17.68 -13.89
C ASN A 150 11.09 16.19 -14.13
N LEU A 151 9.87 15.82 -14.49
CA LEU A 151 9.42 14.46 -14.80
C LEU A 151 10.08 13.99 -16.09
N GLU A 152 11.35 13.56 -16.03
CA GLU A 152 11.89 12.73 -17.10
C GLU A 152 11.24 11.35 -17.02
N THR A 153 10.18 11.18 -17.76
CA THR A 153 9.58 9.88 -18.05
C THR A 153 10.49 9.10 -19.00
N LYS A 154 11.60 8.55 -18.49
CA LYS A 154 12.23 7.43 -19.18
C LYS A 154 11.29 6.25 -19.03
N ASN A 155 10.45 6.04 -20.03
CA ASN A 155 9.47 4.97 -20.06
C ASN A 155 10.21 3.62 -19.91
N ILE A 156 9.73 2.81 -18.96
CA ILE A 156 10.03 1.38 -18.98
C ILE A 156 9.56 0.88 -20.34
N SER A 157 10.40 0.14 -21.07
CA SER A 157 10.01 -0.50 -22.32
C SER A 157 8.63 -1.15 -22.12
N ASN A 158 7.68 -0.81 -22.97
CA ASN A 158 6.31 -1.32 -22.87
C ASN A 158 6.27 -2.85 -22.82
N ASN A 159 7.25 -3.52 -23.43
CA ASN A 159 7.36 -4.99 -23.43
C ASN A 159 7.70 -5.59 -22.05
N LYS A 160 8.22 -4.80 -21.08
CA LYS A 160 8.49 -5.26 -19.72
C LYS A 160 7.41 -4.91 -18.73
N LYS A 161 6.56 -3.94 -19.03
CA LYS A 161 5.53 -3.44 -18.12
C LYS A 161 4.20 -4.16 -18.34
N ILE A 162 3.68 -4.78 -17.31
CA ILE A 162 2.37 -5.41 -17.27
C ILE A 162 1.50 -4.63 -16.30
N ILE A 163 0.42 -4.05 -16.80
CA ILE A 163 -0.54 -3.36 -15.94
C ILE A 163 -1.50 -4.38 -15.38
N ILE A 164 -1.60 -4.39 -14.06
CA ILE A 164 -2.55 -5.22 -13.33
C ILE A 164 -3.41 -4.35 -12.41
N GLU A 165 -4.59 -4.82 -12.11
CA GLU A 165 -5.43 -4.27 -11.05
C GLU A 165 -4.72 -4.43 -9.69
N PRO A 166 -4.99 -3.54 -8.71
CA PRO A 166 -4.41 -3.65 -7.37
C PRO A 166 -4.69 -5.01 -6.74
N LEU A 167 -3.65 -5.64 -6.21
CA LEU A 167 -3.79 -6.89 -5.46
C LEU A 167 -4.37 -6.60 -4.08
N LEU A 168 -5.62 -6.98 -3.88
CA LEU A 168 -6.32 -6.82 -2.60
C LEU A 168 -6.54 -8.17 -1.92
N ASN A 169 -6.85 -8.16 -0.63
CA ASN A 169 -7.28 -9.35 0.07
C ASN A 169 -8.65 -9.82 -0.45
N LYS A 170 -8.90 -11.13 -0.45
CA LYS A 170 -10.15 -11.72 -0.95
C LYS A 170 -11.42 -11.10 -0.35
N CYS A 171 -11.35 -10.69 0.93
CA CYS A 171 -12.50 -10.08 1.61
C CYS A 171 -13.02 -8.80 0.94
N PHE A 172 -12.16 -8.01 0.27
CA PHE A 172 -12.60 -6.78 -0.41
C PHE A 172 -13.57 -7.07 -1.56
N TYR A 173 -13.38 -8.17 -2.26
CA TYR A 173 -14.19 -8.51 -3.44
C TYR A 173 -15.62 -8.97 -3.08
N SER A 174 -15.87 -9.32 -1.81
CA SER A 174 -17.22 -9.63 -1.32
C SER A 174 -18.00 -8.41 -0.82
N HIS A 175 -17.34 -7.25 -0.66
CA HIS A 175 -17.91 -6.03 -0.11
C HIS A 175 -17.88 -4.91 -1.17
N LYS A 176 -18.77 -4.96 -2.16
CA LYS A 176 -18.97 -3.79 -3.03
C LYS A 176 -19.83 -2.76 -2.30
N ASN A 177 -19.29 -1.55 -2.17
CA ASN A 177 -20.05 -0.46 -1.57
C ASN A 177 -21.17 -0.05 -2.52
N SER A 178 -22.41 -0.44 -2.20
CA SER A 178 -23.59 -0.01 -2.93
C SER A 178 -23.76 1.50 -2.71
N GLY A 179 -23.70 2.30 -3.77
CA GLY A 179 -24.03 3.71 -3.95
C GLY A 179 -24.66 4.53 -2.81
N ARG A 180 -24.15 4.41 -1.60
CA ARG A 180 -24.69 5.02 -0.39
C ARG A 180 -24.46 6.53 -0.39
N GLU A 181 -25.50 7.28 -0.30
CA GLU A 181 -25.43 8.72 -0.02
C GLU A 181 -25.09 8.98 1.45
N ILE A 182 -24.45 10.11 1.73
CA ILE A 182 -24.21 10.59 3.10
C ILE A 182 -25.58 10.78 3.77
N LYS A 183 -25.83 10.04 4.86
CA LYS A 183 -27.04 10.13 5.68
C LYS A 183 -26.93 11.32 6.65
N LYS A 184 -27.81 11.34 7.66
CA LYS A 184 -27.79 12.36 8.72
C LYS A 184 -26.47 12.40 9.50
N THR A 185 -25.79 11.26 9.66
CA THR A 185 -24.51 11.13 10.35
C THR A 185 -23.41 10.86 9.35
N LEU A 186 -22.37 11.70 9.35
CA LEU A 186 -21.17 11.54 8.53
C LEU A 186 -20.20 10.58 9.21
N LYS A 187 -19.86 9.48 8.56
CA LYS A 187 -18.93 8.47 9.07
C LYS A 187 -17.54 8.70 8.49
N ILE A 188 -16.61 9.06 9.35
CA ILE A 188 -15.22 9.42 8.99
C ILE A 188 -14.28 8.31 9.45
N LEU A 189 -13.47 7.80 8.51
CA LEU A 189 -12.32 6.96 8.81
C LEU A 189 -11.04 7.79 8.81
N ILE A 190 -10.19 7.63 9.83
CA ILE A 190 -8.84 8.22 9.86
C ILE A 190 -7.82 7.10 9.99
N ILE A 191 -6.99 6.91 8.95
CA ILE A 191 -6.04 5.79 8.90
C ILE A 191 -4.66 6.23 8.38
N GLY A 192 -3.64 5.98 9.19
CA GLY A 192 -2.23 6.34 8.90
C GLY A 192 -1.43 5.27 8.15
N GLY A 193 -2.05 4.11 7.84
CA GLY A 193 -1.37 2.95 7.27
C GLY A 193 -0.63 2.10 8.31
N SER A 194 0.26 1.21 7.87
CA SER A 194 0.90 0.18 8.71
C SER A 194 1.75 0.70 9.88
N GLN A 195 2.13 1.98 9.88
CA GLN A 195 2.95 2.59 10.94
C GLN A 195 2.19 3.64 11.75
N ALA A 196 0.89 3.80 11.52
CA ALA A 196 0.09 4.91 12.00
C ALA A 196 0.67 6.28 11.60
N SER A 197 0.17 7.37 12.14
CA SER A 197 0.68 8.70 11.82
C SER A 197 0.70 9.59 13.06
N LEU A 198 1.90 9.90 13.55
CA LEU A 198 2.07 10.88 14.63
C LEU A 198 1.47 12.24 14.29
N PHE A 199 1.50 12.64 13.03
CA PHE A 199 0.85 13.87 12.59
C PHE A 199 -0.66 13.81 12.81
N PHE A 200 -1.31 12.70 12.45
CA PHE A 200 -2.75 12.52 12.68
C PHE A 200 -3.09 12.53 14.17
N SER A 201 -2.31 11.83 15.00
CA SER A 201 -2.48 11.85 16.45
C SER A 201 -2.24 13.23 17.09
N LYS A 202 -1.53 14.14 16.44
CA LYS A 202 -1.27 15.47 17.01
C LYS A 202 -2.19 16.57 16.47
N LYS A 203 -2.67 16.43 15.23
CA LYS A 203 -3.32 17.53 14.51
C LYS A 203 -4.81 17.32 14.27
N LEU A 204 -5.26 16.08 14.09
CA LEU A 204 -6.64 15.85 13.65
C LEU A 204 -7.68 15.87 14.78
N LYS A 205 -7.29 15.80 16.05
CA LYS A 205 -8.22 15.80 17.17
C LYS A 205 -9.13 17.04 17.16
N ASN A 206 -8.54 18.23 17.08
CA ASN A 206 -9.30 19.48 17.10
C ASN A 206 -10.14 19.66 15.83
N GLU A 207 -9.62 19.28 14.66
CA GLU A 207 -10.39 19.27 13.40
C GLU A 207 -11.70 18.48 13.51
N ILE A 208 -11.63 17.30 14.16
CA ILE A 208 -12.80 16.45 14.37
C ILE A 208 -13.76 17.05 15.40
N ILE A 209 -13.25 17.65 16.47
CA ILE A 209 -14.06 18.34 17.48
C ILE A 209 -14.81 19.52 16.83
N ASP A 210 -14.12 20.31 16.00
CA ASP A 210 -14.70 21.45 15.28
C ASP A 210 -15.78 20.99 14.29
N LEU A 211 -15.53 19.89 13.55
CA LEU A 211 -16.55 19.28 12.70
C LEU A 211 -17.79 18.83 13.48
N ALA A 212 -17.57 18.20 14.65
CA ALA A 212 -18.67 17.73 15.50
C ALA A 212 -19.53 18.86 16.07
N SER A 213 -19.02 20.08 16.15
CA SER A 213 -19.79 21.23 16.59
C SER A 213 -20.90 21.62 15.60
N LYS A 214 -20.75 21.26 14.32
CA LYS A 214 -21.69 21.59 13.25
C LYS A 214 -22.42 20.40 12.65
N TYR A 215 -21.77 19.24 12.61
CA TYR A 215 -22.29 18.05 11.96
C TYR A 215 -22.40 16.88 12.92
N HIS A 216 -23.42 16.02 12.76
CA HIS A 216 -23.43 14.73 13.41
C HIS A 216 -22.40 13.82 12.76
N ILE A 217 -21.34 13.47 13.49
CA ILE A 217 -20.26 12.64 13.00
C ILE A 217 -20.05 11.37 13.84
N GLU A 218 -19.56 10.35 13.20
CA GLU A 218 -19.05 9.11 13.80
C GLU A 218 -17.63 8.91 13.28
N VAL A 219 -16.66 8.73 14.18
CA VAL A 219 -15.24 8.67 13.84
C VAL A 219 -14.66 7.32 14.18
N THR A 220 -14.02 6.70 13.22
CA THR A 220 -13.16 5.54 13.43
C THR A 220 -11.72 5.95 13.13
N GLN A 221 -10.83 5.88 14.12
CA GLN A 221 -9.49 6.47 14.00
C GLN A 221 -8.39 5.54 14.48
N GLN A 222 -7.39 5.35 13.61
CA GLN A 222 -6.13 4.73 13.98
C GLN A 222 -5.23 5.76 14.69
N LEU A 223 -4.73 5.40 15.86
CA LEU A 223 -3.82 6.22 16.65
C LEU A 223 -2.44 5.56 16.77
N SER A 224 -1.43 6.37 17.14
CA SER A 224 -0.03 5.92 17.14
C SER A 224 0.41 5.30 18.47
N SER A 225 -0.36 5.45 19.53
CA SER A 225 -0.05 4.88 20.85
C SER A 225 -1.32 4.63 21.66
N GLU A 226 -1.21 3.78 22.69
CA GLU A 226 -2.28 3.55 23.66
C GLU A 226 -2.61 4.80 24.48
N TYR A 227 -1.61 5.61 24.77
CA TYR A 227 -1.80 6.89 25.45
C TYR A 227 -2.69 7.83 24.63
N ASP A 228 -2.45 7.93 23.33
CA ASP A 228 -3.28 8.72 22.42
C ASP A 228 -4.74 8.23 22.44
N ILE A 229 -4.96 6.90 22.51
CA ILE A 229 -6.32 6.33 22.56
C ILE A 229 -7.08 6.82 23.78
N VAL A 230 -6.46 6.78 24.97
CA VAL A 230 -7.09 7.22 26.23
C VAL A 230 -7.41 8.72 26.17
N ASP A 231 -6.46 9.54 25.72
CA ASP A 231 -6.63 11.00 25.63
C ASP A 231 -7.72 11.37 24.62
N TYR A 232 -7.69 10.79 23.44
CA TYR A 232 -8.70 11.02 22.40
C TYR A 232 -10.11 10.59 22.83
N LYS A 233 -10.21 9.41 23.43
CA LYS A 233 -11.50 8.90 23.91
C LYS A 233 -12.11 9.85 24.91
N LYS A 234 -11.34 10.32 25.90
CA LYS A 234 -11.79 11.28 26.91
C LYS A 234 -12.35 12.57 26.26
N GLU A 235 -11.62 13.13 25.30
CA GLU A 235 -12.03 14.38 24.64
C GLU A 235 -13.24 14.19 23.72
N TYR A 236 -13.31 13.09 22.97
CA TYR A 236 -14.44 12.78 22.11
C TYR A 236 -15.71 12.48 22.89
N ASP A 237 -15.60 11.71 24.00
CA ASP A 237 -16.74 11.40 24.87
C ASP A 237 -17.32 12.67 25.53
N LYS A 238 -16.46 13.62 25.99
CA LYS A 238 -16.91 14.93 26.49
C LYS A 238 -17.73 15.74 25.46
N LYS A 239 -17.46 15.54 24.18
CA LYS A 239 -18.16 16.22 23.08
C LYS A 239 -19.27 15.39 22.47
N ASN A 240 -19.64 14.25 23.08
CA ASN A 240 -20.64 13.30 22.59
C ASN A 240 -20.35 12.82 21.15
N ILE A 241 -19.06 12.72 20.77
CA ILE A 241 -18.64 12.21 19.47
C ILE A 241 -18.57 10.69 19.56
N LYS A 242 -19.42 9.99 18.80
CA LYS A 242 -19.34 8.53 18.69
C LYS A 242 -18.02 8.16 18.04
N ASN A 243 -17.22 7.33 18.73
CA ASN A 243 -15.87 7.03 18.31
C ASN A 243 -15.52 5.54 18.43
N ASN A 244 -14.65 5.07 17.52
CA ASN A 244 -13.97 3.77 17.55
C ASN A 244 -12.48 4.02 17.34
N LEU A 245 -11.68 3.88 18.40
CA LEU A 245 -10.25 4.19 18.39
C LEU A 245 -9.43 2.90 18.48
N PHE A 246 -8.45 2.76 17.59
CA PHE A 246 -7.62 1.55 17.55
C PHE A 246 -6.16 1.88 17.26
N PHE A 247 -5.25 0.98 17.65
CA PHE A 247 -3.82 1.17 17.40
C PHE A 247 -3.43 0.66 16.00
N PHE A 248 -3.52 -0.62 15.75
CA PHE A 248 -3.26 -1.24 14.46
C PHE A 248 -4.07 -2.52 14.32
N GLU A 249 -4.71 -2.68 13.20
CA GLU A 249 -5.46 -3.87 12.87
C GLU A 249 -5.23 -4.29 11.43
N ASN A 250 -4.82 -5.54 11.24
CA ASN A 250 -4.68 -6.11 9.90
C ASN A 250 -6.04 -6.25 9.22
N ASN A 251 -6.09 -5.83 7.96
CA ASN A 251 -7.31 -5.92 7.15
C ASN A 251 -8.53 -5.25 7.82
N PHE A 252 -8.30 -4.13 8.51
CA PHE A 252 -9.36 -3.39 9.21
C PHE A 252 -10.57 -3.11 8.29
N LEU A 253 -10.32 -2.60 7.07
CA LEU A 253 -11.35 -2.28 6.09
C LEU A 253 -12.13 -3.50 5.57
N CYS A 254 -11.64 -4.71 5.76
CA CYS A 254 -12.40 -5.93 5.50
C CYS A 254 -13.50 -6.18 6.53
N LYS A 255 -13.26 -5.77 7.75
CA LYS A 255 -14.20 -5.97 8.87
C LYS A 255 -15.18 -4.82 8.98
N GLU A 256 -14.68 -3.61 8.76
CA GLU A 256 -15.47 -2.38 8.86
C GLU A 256 -15.17 -1.49 7.65
N ASN A 257 -16.16 -1.31 6.78
CA ASN A 257 -16.04 -0.57 5.52
C ASN A 257 -17.17 0.44 5.29
N ASN A 258 -17.99 0.67 6.32
CA ASN A 258 -19.17 1.54 6.23
C ASN A 258 -18.80 2.99 6.57
N PHE A 259 -17.95 3.60 5.74
CA PHE A 259 -17.51 4.97 5.87
C PHE A 259 -17.99 5.82 4.69
N ASP A 260 -18.26 7.09 4.95
CA ASP A 260 -18.60 8.06 3.92
C ASP A 260 -17.33 8.70 3.32
N ILE A 261 -16.34 8.98 4.16
CA ILE A 261 -15.07 9.58 3.76
C ILE A 261 -13.91 9.04 4.59
N ALA A 262 -12.73 8.98 4.00
CA ALA A 262 -11.50 8.66 4.73
C ALA A 262 -10.51 9.83 4.73
N ILE A 263 -9.78 10.00 5.83
CA ILE A 263 -8.58 10.86 5.93
C ILE A 263 -7.39 9.91 6.06
N THR A 264 -6.44 9.96 5.12
CA THR A 264 -5.43 8.91 5.04
C THR A 264 -4.06 9.39 4.58
N ARG A 265 -3.03 8.65 4.97
CA ARG A 265 -1.74 8.65 4.29
C ARG A 265 -1.88 7.98 2.92
N ALA A 266 -0.98 8.32 2.01
CA ALA A 266 -1.03 7.83 0.63
C ALA A 266 -0.19 6.54 0.41
N GLY A 267 -0.34 5.55 1.27
CA GLY A 267 0.18 4.21 1.03
C GLY A 267 -0.57 3.54 -0.12
N ALA A 268 0.14 2.98 -1.10
CA ALA A 268 -0.47 2.43 -2.32
C ALA A 268 -1.56 1.38 -2.03
N SER A 269 -1.34 0.49 -1.05
CA SER A 269 -2.36 -0.53 -0.67
C SER A 269 -3.60 0.12 -0.07
N THR A 270 -3.45 1.06 0.87
CA THR A 270 -4.58 1.72 1.52
C THR A 270 -5.42 2.52 0.52
N LEU A 271 -4.77 3.27 -0.40
CA LEU A 271 -5.50 4.00 -1.44
C LEU A 271 -6.25 3.05 -2.38
N ALA A 272 -5.65 1.90 -2.72
CA ALA A 272 -6.29 0.88 -3.54
C ALA A 272 -7.49 0.23 -2.84
N GLU A 273 -7.39 -0.05 -1.54
CA GLU A 273 -8.47 -0.58 -0.72
C GLU A 273 -9.65 0.40 -0.64
N LEU A 274 -9.38 1.68 -0.35
CA LEU A 274 -10.41 2.73 -0.32
C LEU A 274 -11.06 2.93 -1.69
N ALA A 275 -10.26 2.91 -2.76
CA ALA A 275 -10.76 3.03 -4.12
C ALA A 275 -11.68 1.87 -4.50
N HIS A 276 -11.28 0.63 -4.17
CA HIS A 276 -12.09 -0.55 -4.44
C HIS A 276 -13.43 -0.52 -3.69
N LEU A 277 -13.42 -0.02 -2.45
CA LEU A 277 -14.64 0.16 -1.64
C LEU A 277 -15.47 1.39 -2.07
N GLY A 278 -15.02 2.20 -3.01
CA GLY A 278 -15.70 3.43 -3.41
C GLY A 278 -15.81 4.47 -2.28
N ILE A 279 -14.83 4.51 -1.37
CA ILE A 279 -14.76 5.49 -0.27
C ILE A 279 -13.90 6.66 -0.71
N PRO A 280 -14.48 7.86 -0.97
CA PRO A 280 -13.70 9.06 -1.27
C PRO A 280 -12.77 9.42 -0.11
N PHE A 281 -11.64 10.02 -0.40
CA PHE A 281 -10.66 10.28 0.66
C PHE A 281 -9.97 11.63 0.52
N ILE A 282 -9.62 12.20 1.68
CA ILE A 282 -8.69 13.31 1.82
C ILE A 282 -7.32 12.68 2.08
N SER A 283 -6.44 12.78 1.11
CA SER A 283 -5.08 12.26 1.22
C SER A 283 -4.14 13.30 1.80
N ILE A 284 -3.39 12.93 2.83
CA ILE A 284 -2.33 13.75 3.42
C ILE A 284 -1.00 12.97 3.26
N PRO A 285 -0.31 13.10 2.12
CA PRO A 285 0.92 12.36 1.85
C PRO A 285 2.01 12.65 2.89
N PHE A 286 2.77 11.61 3.26
CA PHE A 286 3.92 11.78 4.15
C PHE A 286 5.04 12.53 3.42
N PRO A 287 5.49 13.73 3.91
CA PRO A 287 6.40 14.61 3.17
C PRO A 287 7.82 14.05 3.02
N TYR A 288 8.22 13.14 3.90
CA TYR A 288 9.54 12.50 3.88
C TYR A 288 9.50 11.10 3.22
N ALA A 289 8.43 10.80 2.48
CA ALA A 289 8.34 9.55 1.74
C ALA A 289 9.44 9.47 0.67
N THR A 290 10.16 8.35 0.65
CA THR A 290 11.26 8.13 -0.31
C THR A 290 10.80 8.40 -1.75
N ASP A 291 11.55 9.21 -2.47
CA ASP A 291 11.28 9.61 -3.85
C ASP A 291 9.86 10.20 -4.03
N ASN A 292 9.29 10.77 -2.94
CA ASN A 292 7.97 11.39 -2.88
C ASN A 292 6.82 10.46 -3.35
N HIS A 293 6.99 9.15 -3.15
CA HIS A 293 6.05 8.14 -3.68
C HIS A 293 4.61 8.34 -3.19
N GLN A 294 4.39 8.82 -1.95
CA GLN A 294 3.04 9.02 -1.43
C GLN A 294 2.31 10.16 -2.16
N PHE A 295 2.98 11.26 -2.45
CA PHE A 295 2.39 12.33 -3.25
C PHE A 295 2.01 11.83 -4.65
N LEU A 296 2.91 11.08 -5.31
CA LEU A 296 2.66 10.52 -6.63
C LEU A 296 1.52 9.50 -6.64
N ASN A 297 1.40 8.68 -5.59
CA ASN A 297 0.25 7.79 -5.42
C ASN A 297 -1.06 8.57 -5.32
N THR A 298 -1.09 9.67 -4.53
CA THR A 298 -2.26 10.55 -4.45
C THR A 298 -2.58 11.20 -5.79
N LYS A 299 -1.54 11.71 -6.48
CA LYS A 299 -1.71 12.40 -7.76
C LYS A 299 -2.44 11.53 -8.79
N ARG A 300 -2.16 10.22 -8.84
CA ARG A 300 -2.90 9.28 -9.69
C ARG A 300 -4.42 9.36 -9.47
N TYR A 301 -4.89 9.39 -8.23
CA TYR A 301 -6.31 9.46 -7.90
C TYR A 301 -6.86 10.88 -8.03
N LEU A 302 -6.04 11.89 -7.80
CA LEU A 302 -6.40 13.29 -8.00
C LEU A 302 -6.66 13.59 -9.48
N ASP A 303 -5.78 13.12 -10.37
CA ASP A 303 -5.91 13.29 -11.83
C ASP A 303 -7.17 12.58 -12.39
N LEU A 304 -7.70 11.58 -11.67
CA LEU A 304 -8.96 10.90 -11.97
C LEU A 304 -10.17 11.52 -11.24
N ASN A 305 -10.00 12.65 -10.59
CA ASN A 305 -11.02 13.30 -9.76
C ASN A 305 -11.67 12.35 -8.72
N CYS A 306 -10.84 11.56 -8.00
CA CYS A 306 -11.28 10.58 -7.03
C CYS A 306 -11.09 11.00 -5.56
N CYS A 307 -10.28 12.03 -5.29
CA CYS A 307 -9.88 12.40 -3.92
C CYS A 307 -9.67 13.91 -3.77
N TRP A 308 -9.39 14.32 -2.53
CA TRP A 308 -8.80 15.61 -2.18
C TRP A 308 -7.38 15.40 -1.68
N ILE A 309 -6.54 16.43 -1.76
CA ILE A 309 -5.18 16.41 -1.26
C ILE A 309 -4.92 17.59 -0.34
N LEU A 310 -4.27 17.31 0.80
CA LEU A 310 -3.67 18.30 1.69
C LEU A 310 -2.19 17.93 1.88
N GLU A 311 -1.29 18.85 1.61
CA GLU A 311 0.11 18.61 1.89
C GLU A 311 0.44 18.96 3.35
N GLU A 312 1.01 18.00 4.09
CA GLU A 312 1.33 18.16 5.51
C GLU A 312 2.12 19.44 5.84
N LYS A 313 3.03 19.84 4.94
CA LYS A 313 3.85 21.05 5.11
C LYS A 313 3.05 22.35 5.07
N ASN A 314 1.88 22.33 4.41
CA ASN A 314 1.01 23.49 4.22
C ASN A 314 -0.26 23.38 5.09
N PHE A 315 -0.34 22.40 5.97
CA PHE A 315 -1.53 22.10 6.77
C PHE A 315 -1.75 23.16 7.84
N ASN A 316 -2.92 23.80 7.81
CA ASN A 316 -3.39 24.75 8.81
C ASN A 316 -4.56 24.16 9.60
N SER A 317 -4.83 24.74 10.77
CA SER A 317 -6.05 24.44 11.52
C SER A 317 -7.27 24.91 10.72
N GLY A 318 -8.26 24.01 10.59
CA GLY A 318 -9.46 24.26 9.81
C GLY A 318 -9.45 23.68 8.39
N ASP A 319 -8.31 23.21 7.86
CA ASP A 319 -8.25 22.70 6.48
C ASP A 319 -9.16 21.48 6.26
N ILE A 320 -9.22 20.56 7.23
CA ILE A 320 -10.13 19.41 7.17
C ILE A 320 -11.58 19.87 7.28
N TYR A 321 -11.84 20.82 8.21
CA TYR A 321 -13.16 21.39 8.39
C TYR A 321 -13.67 22.03 7.08
N GLU A 322 -12.84 22.81 6.40
CA GLU A 322 -13.23 23.46 5.14
C GLU A 322 -13.57 22.46 4.04
N ILE A 323 -12.73 21.43 3.84
CA ILE A 323 -13.01 20.40 2.83
C ILE A 323 -14.29 19.64 3.16
N VAL A 324 -14.46 19.20 4.41
CA VAL A 324 -15.67 18.46 4.81
C VAL A 324 -16.91 19.35 4.74
N ASN A 325 -16.79 20.63 5.13
CA ASN A 325 -17.87 21.60 4.98
C ASN A 325 -18.29 21.77 3.51
N GLN A 326 -17.32 21.89 2.58
CA GLN A 326 -17.60 21.96 1.14
C GLN A 326 -18.32 20.69 0.65
N ILE A 327 -17.90 19.51 1.12
CA ILE A 327 -18.55 18.23 0.80
C ILE A 327 -20.00 18.20 1.26
N MET A 328 -20.26 18.69 2.47
CA MET A 328 -21.62 18.72 3.05
C MET A 328 -22.52 19.74 2.37
N MET A 329 -21.97 20.87 1.91
CA MET A 329 -22.69 21.93 1.19
C MET A 329 -22.90 21.58 -0.28
N ASN A 330 -21.94 20.93 -0.92
CA ASN A 330 -21.98 20.54 -2.34
C ASN A 330 -21.78 19.02 -2.51
N ARG A 331 -22.84 18.29 -2.32
CA ARG A 331 -22.84 16.81 -2.44
C ARG A 331 -22.53 16.30 -3.86
N ASN A 332 -22.74 17.10 -4.88
CA ASN A 332 -22.46 16.68 -6.27
C ASN A 332 -20.97 16.39 -6.48
N GLN A 333 -20.08 17.21 -5.95
CA GLN A 333 -18.64 16.97 -6.05
C GLN A 333 -18.22 15.68 -5.32
N TYR A 334 -18.82 15.43 -4.15
CA TYR A 334 -18.59 14.20 -3.42
C TYR A 334 -19.06 12.95 -4.21
N LEU A 335 -20.28 13.01 -4.76
CA LEU A 335 -20.86 11.91 -5.55
C LEU A 335 -20.04 11.65 -6.83
N GLU A 336 -19.56 12.71 -7.48
CA GLU A 336 -18.68 12.58 -8.64
C GLU A 336 -17.41 11.78 -8.30
N LYS A 337 -16.70 12.16 -7.23
CA LYS A 337 -15.49 11.45 -6.78
C LYS A 337 -15.78 10.01 -6.42
N LYS A 338 -16.89 9.75 -5.72
CA LYS A 338 -17.35 8.41 -5.38
C LYS A 338 -17.63 7.57 -6.63
N ASN A 339 -18.35 8.12 -7.59
CA ASN A 339 -18.67 7.45 -8.85
C ASN A 339 -17.39 7.14 -9.65
N ASN A 340 -16.44 8.05 -9.67
CA ASN A 340 -15.15 7.84 -10.34
C ASN A 340 -14.37 6.69 -9.68
N LEU A 341 -14.36 6.57 -8.34
CA LEU A 341 -13.75 5.44 -7.63
C LEU A 341 -14.46 4.12 -7.97
N MET A 342 -15.80 4.12 -7.98
CA MET A 342 -16.58 2.92 -8.31
C MET A 342 -16.29 2.42 -9.74
N LYS A 343 -16.16 3.32 -10.70
CA LYS A 343 -15.77 2.97 -12.08
C LYS A 343 -14.41 2.29 -12.17
N LEU A 344 -13.44 2.66 -11.31
CA LEU A 344 -12.12 2.03 -11.29
C LEU A 344 -12.18 0.54 -10.92
N SER A 345 -13.13 0.14 -10.08
CA SER A 345 -13.28 -1.23 -9.58
C SER A 345 -14.49 -1.99 -10.15
N GLU A 346 -15.23 -1.40 -11.09
CA GLU A 346 -16.51 -1.95 -11.57
C GLU A 346 -16.39 -3.39 -12.09
N ASN A 347 -15.32 -3.67 -12.84
CA ASN A 347 -15.05 -4.98 -13.44
C ASN A 347 -14.00 -5.80 -12.69
N GLU A 348 -13.55 -5.32 -11.51
CA GLU A 348 -12.57 -6.01 -10.70
C GLU A 348 -13.25 -7.10 -9.86
N THR A 349 -13.04 -8.35 -10.24
CA THR A 349 -13.43 -9.52 -9.47
C THR A 349 -12.21 -10.34 -9.08
N TRP A 350 -12.32 -11.09 -7.98
CA TRP A 350 -11.26 -12.01 -7.54
C TRP A 350 -10.87 -12.99 -8.65
N GLU A 351 -11.87 -13.57 -9.31
CA GLU A 351 -11.69 -14.58 -10.36
C GLU A 351 -11.03 -14.00 -11.62
N ASN A 352 -11.43 -12.78 -12.02
CA ASN A 352 -10.85 -12.13 -13.20
C ASN A 352 -9.37 -11.82 -12.99
N LEU A 353 -9.03 -11.27 -11.83
CA LEU A 353 -7.63 -10.98 -11.49
C LEU A 353 -6.80 -12.25 -11.39
N ASN A 354 -7.30 -13.30 -10.71
CA ASN A 354 -6.61 -14.59 -10.64
C ASN A 354 -6.34 -15.16 -12.04
N ARG A 355 -7.34 -15.17 -12.91
CA ARG A 355 -7.19 -15.66 -14.28
C ARG A 355 -6.10 -14.89 -15.04
N LYS A 356 -6.07 -13.57 -14.91
CA LYS A 356 -5.02 -12.74 -15.53
C LYS A 356 -3.63 -13.07 -14.97
N LEU A 357 -3.48 -13.15 -13.65
CA LEU A 357 -2.20 -13.49 -13.01
C LEU A 357 -1.70 -14.87 -13.42
N ILE A 358 -2.57 -15.88 -13.37
CA ILE A 358 -2.23 -17.25 -13.76
C ILE A 358 -1.78 -17.30 -15.21
N LYS A 359 -2.50 -16.62 -16.11
CA LYS A 359 -2.13 -16.51 -17.52
C LYS A 359 -0.73 -15.90 -17.67
N TYR A 360 -0.46 -14.73 -17.09
CA TYR A 360 0.86 -14.08 -17.17
C TYR A 360 2.01 -14.94 -16.64
N LEU A 361 1.79 -15.74 -15.58
CA LEU A 361 2.81 -16.59 -14.98
C LEU A 361 2.98 -17.93 -15.71
N ASN A 362 2.01 -18.35 -16.54
CA ASN A 362 2.10 -19.59 -17.30
C ASN A 362 2.61 -19.36 -18.74
N ASP A 363 2.18 -18.29 -19.40
CA ASP A 363 2.42 -18.06 -20.84
C ASP A 363 3.82 -17.45 -21.09
N ASN A 364 4.47 -16.91 -20.09
CA ASN A 364 5.82 -16.34 -20.16
C ASN A 364 6.80 -17.15 -19.33
#